data_bf3d18dbadf24e52c151e0edb09bece6
#
_entry.id   bf3d18dbadf24e52c151e0edb09bece6
#
_cell.length_a   1.000
_cell.length_b   1.000
_cell.length_c   1.000
_cell.angle_alpha   90.00
_cell.angle_beta   90.00
_cell.angle_gamma   90.00
#
_symmetry.space_group_name_H-M   'P 1'
#
loop_
_entity.id
_entity.type
_entity.pdbx_description
1 polymer ?
#
loop_
_entity_poly.entity_id
_entity_poly.type
_entity_poly.pdbx_seq_one_letter_code
_entity_poly.pdbx_strand_id
1 'polypeptide(L)'
;MPLNLPDKLPAIELLKEENIFVIDNSRASAQDIRPLKIVILNLMPLKITTETDLVRLLSNTPLQLEISFMKLKSHTSKNTPVEHMKAFYHDFDLMRGEKYDGMIITGAPVEQMPYEDVNYWNEITTIFDWARTHVTSTLYICWAAQAGLYHFYGVPKYPLKQKMFGIFRHHINVQGLPIFRGFDDEFFVPHSRHTEIHREDILKVKELALIAESDESGVYMAMARNGREFFITGHSEYSPCLLYTSDAADDL
;
A
#
# COMPACT_ATOMS: atom_id res chain seq x y z
N MET A 1 -7.07 9.22 18.37
CA MET A 1 -7.87 10.28 17.71
C MET A 1 -8.55 9.67 16.50
N PRO A 2 -9.72 10.16 16.08
CA PRO A 2 -10.56 9.46 15.12
C PRO A 2 -10.06 9.61 13.67
N LEU A 3 -10.31 8.56 12.87
CA LEU A 3 -10.22 8.63 11.41
C LEU A 3 -11.37 9.45 10.84
N ASN A 4 -11.05 10.37 9.95
CA ASN A 4 -12.03 11.04 9.11
C ASN A 4 -12.16 10.27 7.78
N LEU A 5 -13.30 9.65 7.56
CA LEU A 5 -13.59 8.82 6.41
C LEU A 5 -14.71 9.43 5.57
N PRO A 6 -14.77 9.16 4.25
CA PRO A 6 -15.91 9.52 3.43
C PRO A 6 -17.22 9.02 4.05
N ASP A 7 -18.23 9.87 4.10
CA ASP A 7 -19.53 9.51 4.66
C ASP A 7 -20.11 8.27 3.98
N LYS A 8 -20.66 7.36 4.76
CA LYS A 8 -21.27 6.09 4.30
C LYS A 8 -20.28 5.08 3.70
N LEU A 9 -18.98 5.23 3.91
CA LEU A 9 -18.03 4.18 3.54
C LEU A 9 -18.36 2.87 4.30
N PRO A 10 -18.49 1.71 3.63
CA PRO A 10 -18.85 0.44 4.32
C PRO A 10 -17.93 0.06 5.46
N ALA A 11 -16.64 0.39 5.37
CA ALA A 11 -15.68 0.16 6.44
C ALA A 11 -16.07 0.82 7.78
N ILE A 12 -16.84 1.92 7.77
CA ILE A 12 -17.23 2.64 9.00
C ILE A 12 -18.02 1.74 9.96
N GLU A 13 -18.95 0.95 9.45
CA GLU A 13 -19.79 0.09 10.29
C GLU A 13 -18.95 -1.04 10.91
N LEU A 14 -18.09 -1.68 10.11
CA LEU A 14 -17.16 -2.71 10.61
C LEU A 14 -16.23 -2.18 11.70
N LEU A 15 -15.63 -0.99 11.47
CA LEU A 15 -14.73 -0.36 12.44
C LEU A 15 -15.44 -0.01 13.74
N LYS A 16 -16.70 0.42 13.68
CA LYS A 16 -17.52 0.66 14.89
C LYS A 16 -17.79 -0.62 15.67
N GLU A 17 -18.09 -1.74 14.98
CA GLU A 17 -18.27 -3.06 15.61
C GLU A 17 -16.98 -3.54 16.30
N GLU A 18 -15.82 -3.20 15.73
CA GLU A 18 -14.49 -3.47 16.31
C GLU A 18 -14.09 -2.47 17.43
N ASN A 19 -14.99 -1.56 17.85
CA ASN A 19 -14.74 -0.49 18.82
C ASN A 19 -13.64 0.50 18.37
N ILE A 20 -13.40 0.64 17.10
CA ILE A 20 -12.48 1.63 16.53
C ILE A 20 -13.24 2.95 16.32
N PHE A 21 -12.69 4.03 16.88
CA PHE A 21 -13.34 5.32 16.84
C PHE A 21 -13.14 6.03 15.50
N VAL A 22 -14.24 6.22 14.77
CA VAL A 22 -14.30 6.91 13.48
C VAL A 22 -15.18 8.15 13.61
N ILE A 23 -14.81 9.25 12.97
CA ILE A 23 -15.67 10.44 12.83
C ILE A 23 -16.06 10.65 11.38
N ASP A 24 -17.25 11.19 11.18
CA ASP A 24 -17.69 11.68 9.88
C ASP A 24 -17.09 13.06 9.54
N ASN A 25 -17.16 13.42 8.27
CA ASN A 25 -16.65 14.71 7.79
C ASN A 25 -17.26 15.92 8.50
N SER A 26 -18.53 15.86 8.89
CA SER A 26 -19.23 16.95 9.55
C SER A 26 -18.65 17.24 10.93
N ARG A 27 -18.34 16.21 11.70
CA ARG A 27 -17.74 16.31 13.03
C ARG A 27 -16.27 16.68 12.97
N ALA A 28 -15.54 16.17 11.97
CA ALA A 28 -14.14 16.50 11.75
C ALA A 28 -13.96 18.00 11.43
N SER A 29 -14.83 18.55 10.60
CA SER A 29 -14.80 19.97 10.20
C SER A 29 -15.07 20.95 11.35
N ALA A 30 -15.66 20.47 12.45
CA ALA A 30 -15.90 21.27 13.65
C ALA A 30 -14.69 21.34 14.60
N GLN A 31 -13.60 20.65 14.30
CA GLN A 31 -12.39 20.65 15.11
C GLN A 31 -11.32 21.53 14.46
N ASP A 32 -10.66 22.38 15.26
CA ASP A 32 -9.54 23.22 14.82
C ASP A 32 -8.20 22.42 14.83
N ILE A 33 -8.18 21.29 14.10
CA ILE A 33 -7.02 20.41 13.97
C ILE A 33 -6.81 20.15 12.49
N ARG A 34 -5.59 20.43 11.98
CA ARG A 34 -5.22 20.03 10.63
C ARG A 34 -5.01 18.51 10.59
N PRO A 35 -5.87 17.75 9.91
CA PRO A 35 -5.65 16.33 9.70
C PRO A 35 -4.47 16.10 8.74
N LEU A 36 -3.82 14.94 8.84
CA LEU A 36 -2.91 14.47 7.80
C LEU A 36 -3.74 13.92 6.65
N LYS A 37 -3.50 14.43 5.45
CA LYS A 37 -4.15 13.98 4.22
C LYS A 37 -3.44 12.75 3.67
N ILE A 38 -4.14 11.62 3.65
CA ILE A 38 -3.63 10.35 3.12
C ILE A 38 -4.43 9.97 1.88
N VAL A 39 -3.75 9.69 0.79
CA VAL A 39 -4.38 9.14 -0.42
C VAL A 39 -4.01 7.68 -0.61
N ILE A 40 -4.99 6.84 -0.94
CA ILE A 40 -4.81 5.42 -1.19
C ILE A 40 -5.15 5.13 -2.65
N LEU A 41 -4.16 4.73 -3.46
CA LEU A 41 -4.36 4.15 -4.77
C LEU A 41 -4.56 2.64 -4.60
N ASN A 42 -5.81 2.22 -4.63
CA ASN A 42 -6.19 0.83 -4.40
C ASN A 42 -6.29 0.08 -5.74
N LEU A 43 -5.32 -0.77 -6.04
CA LEU A 43 -5.24 -1.58 -7.26
C LEU A 43 -5.75 -3.02 -7.05
N MET A 44 -6.07 -3.39 -5.79
CA MET A 44 -6.52 -4.74 -5.45
C MET A 44 -7.90 -5.05 -6.07
N PRO A 45 -8.16 -6.31 -6.43
CA PRO A 45 -9.44 -6.71 -7.03
C PRO A 45 -10.62 -6.60 -6.04
N LEU A 46 -10.42 -6.95 -4.77
CA LEU A 46 -11.42 -6.86 -3.70
C LEU A 46 -11.24 -5.55 -2.93
N LYS A 47 -11.64 -4.43 -3.55
CA LYS A 47 -11.37 -3.09 -3.04
C LYS A 47 -11.95 -2.84 -1.64
N ILE A 48 -13.19 -3.24 -1.39
CA ILE A 48 -13.87 -3.00 -0.11
C ILE A 48 -13.15 -3.69 1.06
N THR A 49 -12.67 -4.92 0.85
CA THR A 49 -11.87 -5.64 1.84
C THR A 49 -10.56 -4.91 2.12
N THR A 50 -9.82 -4.57 1.06
CA THR A 50 -8.54 -3.86 1.18
C THR A 50 -8.69 -2.48 1.81
N GLU A 51 -9.76 -1.75 1.50
CA GLU A 51 -10.11 -0.48 2.17
C GLU A 51 -10.24 -0.67 3.67
N THR A 52 -11.01 -1.68 4.08
CA THR A 52 -11.23 -1.99 5.50
C THR A 52 -9.93 -2.33 6.21
N ASP A 53 -9.10 -3.18 5.61
CA ASP A 53 -7.83 -3.59 6.20
C ASP A 53 -6.85 -2.43 6.35
N LEU A 54 -6.69 -1.61 5.30
CA LEU A 54 -5.82 -0.43 5.36
C LEU A 54 -6.33 0.63 6.34
N VAL A 55 -7.63 0.90 6.35
CA VAL A 55 -8.22 1.87 7.26
C VAL A 55 -8.11 1.40 8.72
N ARG A 56 -8.28 0.10 8.97
CA ARG A 56 -8.07 -0.50 10.29
C ARG A 56 -6.64 -0.29 10.78
N LEU A 57 -5.61 -0.51 9.94
CA LEU A 57 -4.22 -0.24 10.29
C LEU A 57 -3.96 1.24 10.56
N LEU A 58 -4.46 2.11 9.68
CA LEU A 58 -4.32 3.56 9.82
C LEU A 58 -5.06 4.11 11.04
N SER A 59 -6.04 3.41 11.59
CA SER A 59 -6.75 3.81 12.80
C SER A 59 -5.88 3.72 14.07
N ASN A 60 -4.82 2.92 14.04
CA ASN A 60 -3.92 2.74 15.17
C ASN A 60 -2.90 3.89 15.29
N THR A 61 -3.37 5.13 15.28
CA THR A 61 -2.56 6.33 15.45
C THR A 61 -3.28 7.36 16.31
N PRO A 62 -2.54 8.16 17.12
CA PRO A 62 -3.13 9.29 17.83
C PRO A 62 -3.38 10.50 16.92
N LEU A 63 -2.96 10.48 15.67
CA LEU A 63 -3.12 11.58 14.72
C LEU A 63 -4.47 11.52 14.03
N GLN A 64 -5.04 12.68 13.69
CA GLN A 64 -6.22 12.75 12.86
C GLN A 64 -5.81 12.58 11.40
N LEU A 65 -6.43 11.61 10.73
CA LEU A 65 -6.18 11.31 9.30
C LEU A 65 -7.44 11.60 8.50
N GLU A 66 -7.24 12.20 7.33
CA GLU A 66 -8.26 12.37 6.28
C GLU A 66 -7.89 11.43 5.13
N ILE A 67 -8.72 10.42 4.88
CA ILE A 67 -8.45 9.37 3.88
C ILE A 67 -9.25 9.65 2.61
N SER A 68 -8.54 9.63 1.47
CA SER A 68 -9.12 9.71 0.13
C SER A 68 -8.71 8.51 -0.70
N PHE A 69 -9.62 7.98 -1.51
CA PHE A 69 -9.32 6.86 -2.40
C PHE A 69 -9.16 7.33 -3.84
N MET A 70 -8.07 6.90 -4.46
CA MET A 70 -7.75 7.16 -5.87
C MET A 70 -7.96 5.89 -6.69
N LYS A 71 -8.47 6.03 -7.91
CA LYS A 71 -8.55 4.96 -8.91
C LYS A 71 -7.85 5.36 -10.20
N LEU A 72 -7.47 4.36 -10.97
CA LEU A 72 -6.98 4.53 -12.34
C LEU A 72 -8.17 4.72 -13.28
N LYS A 73 -8.04 5.64 -14.23
CA LYS A 73 -9.03 5.90 -15.28
C LYS A 73 -8.97 4.84 -16.38
N SER A 74 -7.78 4.35 -16.69
CA SER A 74 -7.53 3.33 -17.71
C SER A 74 -7.90 1.92 -17.27
N HIS A 75 -8.29 1.71 -15.99
CA HIS A 75 -8.64 0.40 -15.46
C HIS A 75 -10.02 0.40 -14.80
N THR A 76 -10.89 -0.52 -15.22
CA THR A 76 -12.21 -0.72 -14.62
C THR A 76 -12.18 -1.90 -13.66
N SER A 77 -12.55 -1.67 -12.41
CA SER A 77 -12.69 -2.75 -11.42
C SER A 77 -13.84 -3.68 -11.81
N LYS A 78 -13.59 -4.99 -11.83
CA LYS A 78 -14.58 -6.02 -12.16
C LYS A 78 -15.35 -6.51 -10.92
N ASN A 79 -14.71 -6.49 -9.75
CA ASN A 79 -15.21 -7.13 -8.52
C ASN A 79 -15.73 -6.12 -7.49
N THR A 80 -15.93 -4.86 -7.88
CA THR A 80 -16.42 -3.81 -6.99
C THR A 80 -17.62 -3.14 -7.64
N PRO A 81 -18.74 -2.94 -6.91
CA PRO A 81 -19.92 -2.26 -7.44
C PRO A 81 -19.60 -0.87 -8.00
N VAL A 82 -20.20 -0.53 -9.14
CA VAL A 82 -19.97 0.75 -9.82
C VAL A 82 -20.39 1.93 -8.93
N GLU A 83 -21.48 1.76 -8.16
CA GLU A 83 -22.00 2.76 -7.23
C GLU A 83 -20.95 3.06 -6.13
N HIS A 84 -20.29 2.03 -5.59
CA HIS A 84 -19.22 2.18 -4.61
C HIS A 84 -18.04 2.97 -5.19
N MET A 85 -17.61 2.60 -6.42
CA MET A 85 -16.53 3.29 -7.12
C MET A 85 -16.85 4.76 -7.38
N LYS A 86 -18.09 5.09 -7.75
CA LYS A 86 -18.53 6.47 -7.99
C LYS A 86 -18.66 7.28 -6.70
N ALA A 87 -19.04 6.64 -5.61
CA ALA A 87 -19.28 7.32 -4.34
C ALA A 87 -17.99 7.66 -3.59
N PHE A 88 -16.94 6.79 -3.66
CA PHE A 88 -15.79 6.86 -2.77
C PHE A 88 -14.45 7.04 -3.48
N TYR A 89 -14.37 6.76 -4.80
CA TYR A 89 -13.11 6.85 -5.55
C TYR A 89 -13.08 8.06 -6.48
N HIS A 90 -11.95 8.74 -6.48
CA HIS A 90 -11.68 9.87 -7.36
C HIS A 90 -10.69 9.49 -8.44
N ASP A 91 -10.89 10.01 -9.65
CA ASP A 91 -9.90 9.88 -10.73
C ASP A 91 -8.68 10.75 -10.41
N PHE A 92 -7.49 10.29 -10.83
CA PHE A 92 -6.23 11.02 -10.64
C PHE A 92 -6.32 12.48 -11.13
N ASP A 93 -6.97 12.72 -12.27
CA ASP A 93 -7.09 14.05 -12.85
C ASP A 93 -7.75 15.07 -11.91
N LEU A 94 -8.66 14.63 -11.03
CA LEU A 94 -9.33 15.49 -10.03
C LEU A 94 -8.44 15.78 -8.82
N MET A 95 -7.47 14.91 -8.56
CA MET A 95 -6.63 14.96 -7.37
C MET A 95 -5.23 15.54 -7.65
N ARG A 96 -4.83 15.63 -8.91
CA ARG A 96 -3.47 15.99 -9.33
C ARG A 96 -2.99 17.37 -8.87
N GLY A 97 -3.88 18.29 -8.56
CA GLY A 97 -3.57 19.63 -8.05
C GLY A 97 -3.36 19.69 -6.53
N GLU A 98 -3.74 18.64 -5.81
CA GLU A 98 -3.69 18.58 -4.35
C GLU A 98 -2.31 18.10 -3.86
N LYS A 99 -2.02 18.41 -2.59
CA LYS A 99 -0.86 17.87 -1.87
C LYS A 99 -1.32 16.99 -0.72
N TYR A 100 -0.57 15.90 -0.49
CA TYR A 100 -0.85 14.91 0.54
C TYR A 100 0.34 14.72 1.48
N ASP A 101 0.05 14.39 2.72
CA ASP A 101 1.09 14.05 3.70
C ASP A 101 1.58 12.61 3.51
N GLY A 102 0.71 11.71 3.08
CA GLY A 102 1.07 10.33 2.76
C GLY A 102 0.29 9.75 1.58
N MET A 103 0.89 8.75 0.92
CA MET A 103 0.24 7.96 -0.11
C MET A 103 0.53 6.47 0.10
N ILE A 104 -0.49 5.64 -0.07
CA ILE A 104 -0.34 4.18 -0.11
C ILE A 104 -0.75 3.71 -1.51
N ILE A 105 0.10 2.90 -2.14
CA ILE A 105 -0.19 2.26 -3.42
C ILE A 105 -0.16 0.75 -3.19
N THR A 106 -1.31 0.10 -3.38
CA THR A 106 -1.46 -1.32 -3.07
C THR A 106 -0.88 -2.22 -4.15
N GLY A 107 -0.76 -3.51 -3.84
CA GLY A 107 -0.49 -4.55 -4.82
C GLY A 107 -1.55 -4.64 -5.90
N ALA A 108 -1.25 -5.40 -6.95
CA ALA A 108 -2.16 -5.71 -8.05
C ALA A 108 -1.90 -7.12 -8.57
N PRO A 109 -2.93 -7.88 -9.03
CA PRO A 109 -2.79 -9.25 -9.49
C PRO A 109 -2.25 -9.33 -10.94
N VAL A 110 -1.19 -8.58 -11.25
CA VAL A 110 -0.56 -8.51 -12.58
C VAL A 110 0.95 -8.75 -12.50
N GLU A 111 1.42 -9.32 -11.43
CA GLU A 111 2.86 -9.45 -11.14
C GLU A 111 3.60 -10.38 -12.13
N GLN A 112 2.91 -11.33 -12.76
CA GLN A 112 3.51 -12.23 -13.74
C GLN A 112 3.66 -11.59 -15.14
N MET A 113 3.00 -10.45 -15.40
CA MET A 113 3.11 -9.72 -16.66
C MET A 113 4.36 -8.83 -16.68
N PRO A 114 5.04 -8.65 -17.83
CA PRO A 114 5.98 -7.54 -17.99
C PRO A 114 5.29 -6.21 -17.62
N TYR A 115 6.05 -5.28 -17.07
CA TYR A 115 5.44 -4.01 -16.59
C TYR A 115 4.80 -3.23 -17.73
N GLU A 116 5.47 -3.17 -18.88
CA GLU A 116 5.04 -2.44 -20.06
C GLU A 116 3.78 -3.04 -20.71
N ASP A 117 3.49 -4.32 -20.47
CA ASP A 117 2.29 -5.01 -20.95
C ASP A 117 1.05 -4.77 -20.07
N VAL A 118 1.24 -4.17 -18.89
CA VAL A 118 0.14 -3.79 -18.00
C VAL A 118 -0.62 -2.61 -18.61
N ASN A 119 -1.90 -2.79 -18.89
CA ASN A 119 -2.72 -1.82 -19.64
C ASN A 119 -2.79 -0.41 -19.03
N TYR A 120 -2.52 -0.27 -17.74
CA TYR A 120 -2.47 1.01 -17.03
C TYR A 120 -1.03 1.47 -16.68
N TRP A 121 0.00 0.87 -17.27
CA TRP A 121 1.40 1.17 -16.94
C TRP A 121 1.74 2.66 -17.07
N ASN A 122 1.37 3.28 -18.18
CA ASN A 122 1.65 4.69 -18.41
C ASN A 122 0.95 5.62 -17.40
N GLU A 123 -0.27 5.28 -17.00
CA GLU A 123 -1.00 6.06 -16.01
C GLU A 123 -0.37 5.93 -14.63
N ILE A 124 -0.03 4.71 -14.20
CA ILE A 124 0.54 4.50 -12.87
C ILE A 124 1.94 5.11 -12.74
N THR A 125 2.78 5.04 -13.76
CA THR A 125 4.10 5.69 -13.75
C THR A 125 3.98 7.21 -13.69
N THR A 126 2.99 7.79 -14.35
CA THR A 126 2.66 9.22 -14.21
C THR A 126 2.27 9.56 -12.77
N ILE A 127 1.49 8.70 -12.10
CA ILE A 127 1.12 8.87 -10.69
C ILE A 127 2.35 8.71 -9.78
N PHE A 128 3.25 7.77 -10.06
CA PHE A 128 4.50 7.62 -9.32
C PHE A 128 5.35 8.90 -9.36
N ASP A 129 5.54 9.48 -10.56
CA ASP A 129 6.30 10.73 -10.72
C ASP A 129 5.60 11.92 -10.04
N TRP A 130 4.27 12.00 -10.14
CA TRP A 130 3.47 12.99 -9.45
C TRP A 130 3.60 12.86 -7.92
N ALA A 131 3.58 11.65 -7.39
CA ALA A 131 3.71 11.41 -5.95
C ALA A 131 5.02 11.99 -5.40
N ARG A 132 6.13 11.93 -6.14
CA ARG A 132 7.42 12.50 -5.73
C ARG A 132 7.41 14.01 -5.50
N THR A 133 6.46 14.72 -6.06
CA THR A 133 6.35 16.19 -5.99
C THR A 133 5.16 16.69 -5.17
N HIS A 134 4.15 15.85 -4.99
CA HIS A 134 2.89 16.23 -4.33
C HIS A 134 2.62 15.48 -3.03
N VAL A 135 3.39 14.42 -2.73
CA VAL A 135 3.23 13.62 -1.54
C VAL A 135 4.51 13.67 -0.70
N THR A 136 4.37 13.84 0.61
CA THR A 136 5.53 13.90 1.51
C THR A 136 6.18 12.54 1.65
N SER A 137 5.40 11.47 1.85
CA SER A 137 5.92 10.10 1.97
C SER A 137 4.98 9.11 1.27
N THR A 138 5.56 8.15 0.53
CA THR A 138 4.82 7.13 -0.23
C THR A 138 5.21 5.73 0.20
N LEU A 139 4.21 4.91 0.47
CA LEU A 139 4.34 3.47 0.74
C LEU A 139 3.84 2.68 -0.47
N TYR A 140 4.72 1.89 -1.05
CA TYR A 140 4.43 0.97 -2.16
C TYR A 140 4.35 -0.45 -1.60
N ILE A 141 3.27 -1.19 -1.91
CA ILE A 141 3.02 -2.53 -1.38
C ILE A 141 3.05 -3.58 -2.51
N CYS A 142 3.75 -4.69 -2.27
CA CYS A 142 3.81 -5.88 -3.13
C CYS A 142 4.15 -5.53 -4.58
N TRP A 143 3.24 -5.74 -5.54
CA TRP A 143 3.49 -5.42 -6.94
C TRP A 143 3.84 -3.94 -7.15
N ALA A 144 3.16 -3.03 -6.46
CA ALA A 144 3.49 -1.60 -6.57
C ALA A 144 4.91 -1.29 -6.08
N ALA A 145 5.41 -2.01 -5.07
CA ALA A 145 6.79 -1.88 -4.61
C ALA A 145 7.78 -2.29 -5.71
N GLN A 146 7.54 -3.43 -6.34
CA GLN A 146 8.36 -3.91 -7.46
C GLN A 146 8.28 -2.97 -8.67
N ALA A 147 7.08 -2.48 -9.00
CA ALA A 147 6.85 -1.55 -10.10
C ALA A 147 7.53 -0.19 -9.87
N GLY A 148 7.46 0.35 -8.65
CA GLY A 148 8.14 1.58 -8.26
C GLY A 148 9.67 1.43 -8.27
N LEU A 149 10.20 0.33 -7.76
CA LEU A 149 11.63 0.02 -7.82
C LEU A 149 12.13 -0.09 -9.27
N TYR A 150 11.34 -0.71 -10.14
CA TYR A 150 11.66 -0.79 -11.57
C TYR A 150 11.61 0.58 -12.24
N HIS A 151 10.53 1.33 -12.06
CA HIS A 151 10.32 2.62 -12.70
C HIS A 151 11.40 3.65 -12.32
N PHE A 152 11.73 3.74 -11.02
CA PHE A 152 12.63 4.76 -10.52
C PHE A 152 14.11 4.39 -10.56
N TYR A 153 14.42 3.10 -10.43
CA TYR A 153 15.77 2.64 -10.17
C TYR A 153 16.23 1.53 -11.12
N GLY A 154 15.35 1.06 -12.02
CA GLY A 154 15.67 -0.02 -12.96
C GLY A 154 15.87 -1.38 -12.30
N VAL A 155 15.38 -1.56 -11.07
CA VAL A 155 15.48 -2.84 -10.35
C VAL A 155 14.48 -3.84 -10.94
N PRO A 156 14.93 -4.97 -11.52
CA PRO A 156 14.04 -5.93 -12.16
C PRO A 156 13.33 -6.81 -11.14
N LYS A 157 12.23 -7.42 -11.55
CA LYS A 157 11.59 -8.52 -10.83
C LYS A 157 11.94 -9.86 -11.47
N TYR A 158 11.90 -10.92 -10.68
CA TYR A 158 12.20 -12.28 -11.10
C TYR A 158 11.03 -13.20 -10.77
N PRO A 159 10.66 -14.15 -11.66
CA PRO A 159 9.61 -15.11 -11.38
C PRO A 159 10.09 -16.13 -10.34
N LEU A 160 9.24 -16.44 -9.38
CA LEU A 160 9.42 -17.55 -8.45
C LEU A 160 9.06 -18.88 -9.11
N LYS A 161 9.68 -19.97 -8.71
CA LYS A 161 9.37 -21.32 -9.21
C LYS A 161 7.96 -21.77 -8.81
N GLN A 162 7.51 -21.32 -7.65
CA GLN A 162 6.17 -21.55 -7.11
C GLN A 162 5.73 -20.29 -6.35
N LYS A 163 4.43 -20.12 -6.18
CA LYS A 163 3.86 -19.03 -5.39
C LYS A 163 4.47 -19.03 -3.98
N MET A 164 4.99 -17.90 -3.55
CA MET A 164 5.37 -17.68 -2.16
C MET A 164 4.13 -17.25 -1.39
N PHE A 165 3.67 -18.13 -0.51
CA PHE A 165 2.49 -17.91 0.31
C PHE A 165 2.72 -18.36 1.74
N GLY A 166 2.49 -17.49 2.71
CA GLY A 166 2.68 -17.80 4.13
C GLY A 166 3.13 -16.60 4.96
N ILE A 167 3.49 -16.89 6.20
CA ILE A 167 4.04 -15.92 7.15
C ILE A 167 5.51 -16.26 7.35
N PHE A 168 6.38 -15.28 7.07
CA PHE A 168 7.83 -15.47 7.11
C PHE A 168 8.46 -14.58 8.18
N ARG A 169 9.56 -15.05 8.77
CA ARG A 169 10.36 -14.30 9.73
C ARG A 169 11.29 -13.33 8.99
N HIS A 170 11.33 -12.09 9.46
CA HIS A 170 12.17 -11.03 8.92
C HIS A 170 13.05 -10.44 10.00
N HIS A 171 14.15 -9.83 9.59
CA HIS A 171 15.06 -9.10 10.47
C HIS A 171 15.35 -7.70 9.93
N ILE A 172 15.74 -6.81 10.84
CA ILE A 172 16.07 -5.42 10.54
C ILE A 172 17.56 -5.33 10.19
N ASN A 173 17.87 -4.80 8.99
CA ASN A 173 19.24 -4.61 8.53
C ASN A 173 19.89 -3.30 9.02
N VAL A 174 19.06 -2.28 9.33
CA VAL A 174 19.52 -0.94 9.72
C VAL A 174 18.86 -0.53 11.01
N GLN A 175 19.62 -0.58 12.10
CA GLN A 175 19.16 -0.21 13.44
C GLN A 175 18.93 1.30 13.56
N GLY A 176 18.02 1.69 14.46
CA GLY A 176 17.79 3.08 14.84
C GLY A 176 16.94 3.91 13.86
N LEU A 177 16.40 3.29 12.82
CA LEU A 177 15.46 3.97 11.92
C LEU A 177 14.12 4.23 12.64
N PRO A 178 13.56 5.46 12.56
CA PRO A 178 12.29 5.80 13.22
C PRO A 178 11.12 4.88 12.85
N ILE A 179 11.10 4.32 11.61
CA ILE A 179 10.05 3.43 11.14
C ILE A 179 9.99 2.11 11.93
N PHE A 180 11.10 1.67 12.51
CA PHE A 180 11.17 0.44 13.32
C PHE A 180 11.03 0.69 14.83
N ARG A 181 10.66 1.90 15.24
CA ARG A 181 10.47 2.19 16.67
C ARG A 181 9.33 1.34 17.23
N GLY A 182 9.64 0.48 18.20
CA GLY A 182 8.70 -0.47 18.82
C GLY A 182 8.62 -1.83 18.12
N PHE A 183 9.38 -2.05 17.05
CA PHE A 183 9.57 -3.38 16.50
C PHE A 183 10.59 -4.18 17.33
N ASP A 184 10.39 -5.48 17.39
CA ASP A 184 11.43 -6.42 17.82
C ASP A 184 12.49 -6.55 16.72
N ASP A 185 13.67 -7.08 17.05
CA ASP A 185 14.76 -7.30 16.08
C ASP A 185 14.34 -8.28 14.98
N GLU A 186 13.41 -9.18 15.29
CA GLU A 186 12.76 -10.12 14.37
C GLU A 186 11.25 -9.95 14.44
N PHE A 187 10.59 -10.00 13.28
CA PHE A 187 9.14 -9.87 13.17
C PHE A 187 8.60 -10.74 12.03
N PHE A 188 7.31 -10.99 12.04
CA PHE A 188 6.65 -11.84 11.05
C PHE A 188 5.80 -11.03 10.08
N VAL A 189 5.90 -11.36 8.77
CA VAL A 189 5.15 -10.69 7.71
C VAL A 189 4.51 -11.71 6.79
N PRO A 190 3.23 -11.54 6.44
CA PRO A 190 2.57 -12.30 5.40
C PRO A 190 3.13 -11.97 4.01
N HIS A 191 3.29 -12.99 3.17
CA HIS A 191 3.60 -12.85 1.75
C HIS A 191 2.61 -13.65 0.91
N SER A 192 2.24 -13.09 -0.25
CA SER A 192 1.45 -13.76 -1.29
C SER A 192 1.90 -13.19 -2.64
N ARG A 193 2.86 -13.85 -3.31
CA ARG A 193 3.45 -13.32 -4.55
C ARG A 193 4.06 -14.42 -5.43
N HIS A 194 4.10 -14.17 -6.74
CA HIS A 194 4.71 -15.02 -7.77
C HIS A 194 6.05 -14.49 -8.28
N THR A 195 6.46 -13.31 -7.83
CA THR A 195 7.71 -12.67 -8.23
C THR A 195 8.49 -12.16 -7.02
N GLU A 196 9.78 -11.95 -7.21
CA GLU A 196 10.68 -11.44 -6.17
C GLU A 196 11.64 -10.36 -6.72
N ILE A 197 12.26 -9.64 -5.79
CA ILE A 197 13.38 -8.73 -6.05
C ILE A 197 14.63 -9.36 -5.43
N HIS A 198 15.74 -9.32 -6.15
CA HIS A 198 17.00 -9.81 -5.61
C HIS A 198 17.71 -8.74 -4.77
N ARG A 199 18.27 -9.18 -3.65
CA ARG A 199 19.05 -8.34 -2.72
C ARG A 199 20.17 -7.59 -3.43
N GLU A 200 20.88 -8.28 -4.31
CA GLU A 200 22.01 -7.75 -5.05
C GLU A 200 21.64 -6.59 -5.96
N ASP A 201 20.41 -6.58 -6.51
CA ASP A 201 19.95 -5.50 -7.37
C ASP A 201 19.60 -4.25 -6.57
N ILE A 202 19.04 -4.39 -5.37
CA ILE A 202 18.85 -3.26 -4.44
C ILE A 202 20.20 -2.66 -4.04
N LEU A 203 21.19 -3.48 -3.70
CA LEU A 203 22.50 -3.02 -3.22
C LEU A 203 23.36 -2.35 -4.30
N LYS A 204 23.08 -2.57 -5.59
CA LYS A 204 23.73 -1.86 -6.70
C LYS A 204 23.31 -0.40 -6.81
N VAL A 205 22.14 -0.04 -6.28
CA VAL A 205 21.56 1.30 -6.38
C VAL A 205 21.89 2.11 -5.13
N LYS A 206 22.72 3.13 -5.28
CA LYS A 206 23.20 3.94 -4.12
C LYS A 206 22.10 4.71 -3.39
N GLU A 207 21.02 5.02 -4.08
CA GLU A 207 19.86 5.75 -3.54
C GLU A 207 18.93 4.85 -2.71
N LEU A 208 19.09 3.53 -2.78
CA LEU A 208 18.30 2.56 -2.05
C LEU A 208 19.03 2.06 -0.80
N ALA A 209 18.27 1.90 0.27
CA ALA A 209 18.71 1.19 1.46
C ALA A 209 17.81 -0.04 1.68
N LEU A 210 18.40 -1.22 1.74
CA LEU A 210 17.69 -2.45 2.14
C LEU A 210 17.61 -2.43 3.68
N ILE A 211 16.43 -2.16 4.22
CA ILE A 211 16.24 -1.93 5.65
C ILE A 211 15.66 -3.12 6.41
N ALA A 212 15.00 -4.06 5.73
CA ALA A 212 14.57 -5.33 6.31
C ALA A 212 14.49 -6.42 5.23
N GLU A 213 14.81 -7.66 5.61
CA GLU A 213 14.77 -8.84 4.74
C GLU A 213 14.50 -10.12 5.54
N SER A 214 14.32 -11.22 4.84
CA SER A 214 14.15 -12.58 5.37
C SER A 214 15.10 -13.53 4.70
N ASP A 215 15.65 -14.48 5.44
CA ASP A 215 16.48 -15.58 4.87
C ASP A 215 15.64 -16.50 3.98
N GLU A 216 14.32 -16.59 4.23
CA GLU A 216 13.41 -17.49 3.51
C GLU A 216 12.69 -16.77 2.35
N SER A 217 12.18 -15.55 2.59
CA SER A 217 11.37 -14.79 1.61
C SER A 217 12.13 -13.66 0.92
N GLY A 218 13.42 -13.44 1.23
CA GLY A 218 14.26 -12.45 0.57
C GLY A 218 13.95 -11.00 0.96
N VAL A 219 14.09 -10.08 0.02
CA VAL A 219 13.89 -8.64 0.24
C VAL A 219 12.47 -8.38 0.74
N TYR A 220 12.37 -7.70 1.89
CA TYR A 220 11.09 -7.24 2.41
C TYR A 220 10.89 -5.74 2.23
N MET A 221 11.81 -4.93 2.76
CA MET A 221 11.63 -3.48 2.76
C MET A 221 12.87 -2.76 2.26
N ALA A 222 12.71 -2.00 1.18
CA ALA A 222 13.69 -1.02 0.73
C ALA A 222 13.17 0.40 0.99
N MET A 223 14.10 1.31 1.26
CA MET A 223 13.82 2.71 1.55
C MET A 223 14.63 3.61 0.60
N ALA A 224 14.01 4.70 0.17
CA ALA A 224 14.65 5.72 -0.65
C ALA A 224 14.33 7.15 -0.17
N ARG A 225 15.01 8.14 -0.79
CA ARG A 225 14.78 9.56 -0.57
C ARG A 225 14.76 9.98 0.90
N ASN A 226 15.71 9.45 1.69
CA ASN A 226 15.84 9.73 3.12
C ASN A 226 14.55 9.42 3.92
N GLY A 227 13.92 8.28 3.66
CA GLY A 227 12.73 7.84 4.36
C GLY A 227 11.42 8.47 3.87
N ARG A 228 11.37 8.92 2.60
CA ARG A 228 10.14 9.40 1.97
C ARG A 228 9.50 8.38 1.04
N GLU A 229 10.22 7.34 0.65
CA GLU A 229 9.71 6.25 -0.17
C GLU A 229 10.04 4.92 0.49
N PHE A 230 9.02 4.09 0.67
CA PHE A 230 9.14 2.75 1.24
C PHE A 230 8.54 1.74 0.27
N PHE A 231 9.31 0.73 -0.06
CA PHE A 231 8.92 -0.35 -0.97
C PHE A 231 8.88 -1.64 -0.17
N ILE A 232 7.67 -2.15 0.12
CA ILE A 232 7.47 -3.39 0.88
C ILE A 232 6.91 -4.49 -0.02
N THR A 233 7.53 -5.66 -0.01
CA THR A 233 7.13 -6.78 -0.87
C THR A 233 6.13 -7.72 -0.21
N GLY A 234 5.92 -7.60 1.10
CA GLY A 234 4.95 -8.34 1.88
C GLY A 234 3.62 -7.60 2.05
N HIS A 235 2.71 -8.19 2.80
CA HIS A 235 1.34 -7.73 2.99
C HIS A 235 1.03 -7.53 4.47
N SER A 236 1.57 -6.47 5.07
CA SER A 236 1.31 -6.15 6.48
C SER A 236 -0.13 -5.70 6.74
N GLU A 237 -0.89 -5.40 5.68
CA GLU A 237 -2.30 -5.03 5.74
C GLU A 237 -3.25 -6.23 5.86
N TYR A 238 -2.79 -7.44 5.56
CA TYR A 238 -3.65 -8.61 5.59
C TYR A 238 -4.15 -8.92 7.00
N SER A 239 -5.45 -9.18 7.12
CA SER A 239 -6.01 -9.75 8.33
C SER A 239 -5.59 -11.21 8.49
N PRO A 240 -5.49 -11.75 9.73
CA PRO A 240 -5.19 -13.17 9.93
C PRO A 240 -6.15 -14.12 9.19
N CYS A 241 -7.41 -13.73 9.03
CA CYS A 241 -8.42 -14.54 8.34
C CYS A 241 -8.13 -14.66 6.84
N LEU A 242 -7.55 -13.63 6.20
CA LEU A 242 -7.25 -13.64 4.77
C LEU A 242 -6.21 -14.70 4.41
N LEU A 243 -5.28 -14.99 5.31
CA LEU A 243 -4.26 -16.03 5.12
C LEU A 243 -4.84 -17.45 5.06
N TYR A 244 -6.04 -17.67 5.62
CA TYR A 244 -6.74 -18.95 5.54
C TYR A 244 -7.64 -19.09 4.30
N THR A 245 -7.94 -17.97 3.63
CA THR A 245 -8.92 -17.94 2.52
C THR A 245 -8.31 -17.50 1.19
N SER A 246 -7.07 -17.01 1.14
CA SER A 246 -6.48 -16.44 -0.08
C SER A 246 -6.07 -17.48 -1.12
N ASP A 247 -5.93 -18.75 -0.77
CA ASP A 247 -5.77 -19.83 -1.76
C ASP A 247 -7.00 -19.98 -2.66
N ALA A 248 -8.17 -19.53 -2.18
CA ALA A 248 -9.41 -19.58 -2.97
C ALA A 248 -9.65 -18.31 -3.82
N ALA A 249 -8.94 -17.23 -3.59
CA ALA A 249 -9.15 -15.95 -4.27
C ALA A 249 -8.26 -15.76 -5.52
N ASP A 250 -7.17 -16.53 -5.66
CA ASP A 250 -6.29 -16.47 -6.81
C ASP A 250 -6.71 -17.42 -7.95
N ASP A 251 -7.72 -18.28 -7.72
CA ASP A 251 -8.31 -19.18 -8.72
C ASP A 251 -9.56 -18.58 -9.42
N LEU A 252 -9.88 -17.30 -9.17
CA LEU A 252 -10.99 -16.54 -9.77
C LEU A 252 -10.43 -15.33 -10.54
#